data_2f495f9826c66fa3aea9eef6c6c91738
#
_entry.id   2f495f9826c66fa3aea9eef6c6c91738
#
_cell.length_a   1.000
_cell.length_b   1.000
_cell.length_c   1.000
_cell.angle_alpha   90.00
_cell.angle_beta   90.00
_cell.angle_gamma   90.00
#
_symmetry.space_group_name_H-M   'P 1'
#
loop_
_entity.id
_entity.type
_entity.pdbx_description
1 polymer ?
#
loop_
_entity_poly.entity_id
_entity_poly.type
_entity_poly.pdbx_seq_one_letter_code
_entity_poly.pdbx_strand_id
1 'polypeptide(L)'
;MGPRSSLLAIRTSPRNNESALSGMPPDQPAAVSRCDGGLFQGRTIPVTGNEALQTFGQEDIVKAQMPAIGKVSSEIFDEIILPHLGRKRPEILVGPQHGVDVGVVDLGTGKVMVTTTDPIFVVPPYGWERSGWFAVHILASDAATSGIRPTYITMDLNLPLSMTREDFEALWAVMHRECEKIGMAIVTGHTGRYEGCEYPMIGGATVIGIGPKERYVTPNMAKVGDSIIITKGAAIEAAGLFAVTFPHRVAERYGEEAAREAEEIFWQMSVVEDALTAVEAGVREDGVTCMHDATECGVWGGLFEVAQASGVGMAIDKEKIIVQEAVRKVCDLFGIDPYSSISEGTLILTCRAHKAQEVVRRLGDKGIPAAMVGEIVDRQRGMRVFEKGISHELVHPRVDPFWGAFGKAASQGR
;
A
#
# COMPACT_ATOMS: atom_id res chain seq x y z
N MET A 1 -27.93 26.20 50.86
CA MET A 1 -28.16 27.33 49.96
C MET A 1 -27.56 26.97 48.60
N GLY A 2 -28.43 26.51 47.67
CA GLY A 2 -28.01 26.21 46.27
C GLY A 2 -28.49 27.30 45.36
N PRO A 3 -27.97 27.42 44.16
CA PRO A 3 -28.69 28.10 43.10
C PRO A 3 -29.22 27.14 42.04
N ARG A 4 -30.35 27.53 41.54
CA ARG A 4 -31.31 26.85 40.68
C ARG A 4 -30.83 26.79 39.22
N SER A 5 -31.11 25.65 38.58
CA SER A 5 -31.13 25.42 37.14
C SER A 5 -32.23 26.24 36.46
N SER A 6 -31.92 26.89 35.32
CA SER A 6 -32.88 27.41 34.38
C SER A 6 -32.78 26.69 33.04
N LEU A 7 -33.78 25.86 32.75
CA LEU A 7 -34.05 25.27 31.44
C LEU A 7 -34.61 26.36 30.51
N LEU A 8 -34.00 26.57 29.35
CA LEU A 8 -34.55 27.36 28.25
C LEU A 8 -35.17 26.40 27.22
N ALA A 9 -36.50 26.40 27.16
CA ALA A 9 -37.28 25.67 26.17
C ALA A 9 -37.34 26.47 24.85
N ILE A 10 -36.87 25.92 23.75
CA ILE A 10 -37.09 26.48 22.41
C ILE A 10 -38.34 25.82 21.83
N ARG A 11 -39.36 26.63 21.61
CA ARG A 11 -40.60 26.27 20.90
C ARG A 11 -40.34 26.22 19.41
N THR A 12 -40.66 25.11 18.74
CA THR A 12 -40.80 25.00 17.29
C THR A 12 -42.24 25.30 16.90
N SER A 13 -42.42 26.21 15.95
CA SER A 13 -43.71 26.51 15.31
C SER A 13 -43.61 26.10 13.83
N PRO A 14 -44.59 25.39 13.28
CA PRO A 14 -44.60 25.01 11.87
C PRO A 14 -45.21 26.16 11.05
N ARG A 15 -44.59 26.53 9.95
CA ARG A 15 -45.23 27.31 8.87
C ARG A 15 -45.37 26.46 7.65
N ASN A 16 -46.63 26.18 7.32
CA ASN A 16 -47.08 25.71 6.00
C ASN A 16 -46.78 26.82 4.97
N ASN A 17 -46.27 26.44 3.83
CA ASN A 17 -46.42 27.17 2.58
C ASN A 17 -46.60 26.16 1.44
N GLU A 18 -47.89 25.90 1.17
CA GLU A 18 -48.34 25.40 -0.14
C GLU A 18 -48.43 26.61 -1.07
N SER A 19 -47.80 26.53 -2.23
CA SER A 19 -48.38 26.90 -3.51
C SER A 19 -47.31 27.07 -4.59
N ALA A 20 -47.67 26.59 -5.76
CA ALA A 20 -47.10 26.84 -7.08
C ALA A 20 -46.10 25.82 -7.65
N LEU A 21 -46.64 24.72 -8.18
CA LEU A 21 -46.09 24.05 -9.35
C LEU A 21 -47.29 23.59 -10.23
N SER A 22 -47.65 24.41 -11.21
CA SER A 22 -48.47 24.03 -12.32
C SER A 22 -47.67 24.20 -13.62
N GLY A 23 -47.53 23.15 -14.40
CA GLY A 23 -47.23 23.24 -15.82
C GLY A 23 -45.96 22.53 -16.31
N MET A 24 -46.02 21.25 -16.50
CA MET A 24 -45.23 20.54 -17.54
C MET A 24 -46.09 19.38 -18.11
N PRO A 25 -46.12 19.20 -19.45
CA PRO A 25 -46.89 18.14 -20.08
C PRO A 25 -46.22 16.78 -19.97
N PRO A 26 -47.00 15.67 -20.06
CA PRO A 26 -46.50 14.33 -20.00
C PRO A 26 -46.03 13.79 -21.38
N ASP A 27 -45.26 12.71 -21.31
CA ASP A 27 -44.92 11.76 -22.37
C ASP A 27 -43.69 12.03 -23.25
N GLN A 28 -42.61 11.34 -22.89
CA GLN A 28 -41.91 10.43 -23.79
C GLN A 28 -41.08 9.42 -22.99
N PRO A 29 -41.15 8.11 -23.25
CA PRO A 29 -40.35 7.12 -22.53
C PRO A 29 -38.94 7.06 -23.10
N ALA A 30 -37.95 7.22 -22.22
CA ALA A 30 -36.55 6.97 -22.53
C ALA A 30 -36.34 5.47 -22.78
N ALA A 31 -35.76 5.12 -23.92
CA ALA A 31 -35.39 3.78 -24.29
C ALA A 31 -34.27 3.27 -23.36
N VAL A 32 -34.62 2.30 -22.52
CA VAL A 32 -33.66 1.49 -21.77
C VAL A 32 -33.04 0.49 -22.72
N SER A 33 -31.80 0.68 -23.14
CA SER A 33 -31.06 -0.37 -23.85
C SER A 33 -30.63 -1.43 -22.82
N ARG A 34 -31.19 -2.62 -22.95
CA ARG A 34 -30.73 -3.81 -22.24
C ARG A 34 -29.32 -4.16 -22.72
N CYS A 35 -28.38 -4.17 -21.82
CA CYS A 35 -27.11 -4.84 -22.04
C CYS A 35 -27.27 -6.30 -21.63
N ASP A 36 -27.41 -7.16 -22.62
CA ASP A 36 -27.37 -8.61 -22.46
C ASP A 36 -25.96 -9.04 -22.05
N GLY A 37 -25.92 -9.85 -21.01
CA GLY A 37 -24.69 -10.49 -20.54
C GLY A 37 -24.11 -11.43 -21.61
N GLY A 38 -22.88 -11.12 -22.03
CA GLY A 38 -22.09 -11.96 -22.94
C GLY A 38 -20.72 -12.22 -22.35
N LEU A 39 -20.51 -13.45 -21.93
CA LEU A 39 -19.23 -14.02 -21.52
C LEU A 39 -18.15 -13.81 -22.60
N PHE A 40 -16.94 -13.66 -22.12
CA PHE A 40 -15.70 -13.64 -22.88
C PHE A 40 -15.66 -14.72 -23.99
N GLN A 41 -15.68 -14.30 -25.24
CA GLN A 41 -15.22 -15.10 -26.37
C GLN A 41 -14.05 -14.40 -27.03
N GLY A 42 -12.90 -15.07 -27.01
CA GLY A 42 -11.67 -14.63 -27.63
C GLY A 42 -11.83 -14.41 -29.13
N ARG A 43 -11.45 -13.23 -29.61
CA ARG A 43 -11.21 -12.97 -31.02
C ARG A 43 -9.72 -13.12 -31.32
N THR A 44 -9.38 -14.16 -32.04
CA THR A 44 -8.11 -14.30 -32.77
C THR A 44 -8.10 -13.32 -33.94
N ILE A 45 -7.10 -12.46 -34.01
CA ILE A 45 -6.82 -11.60 -35.15
C ILE A 45 -5.79 -12.33 -36.03
N PRO A 46 -6.07 -12.56 -37.33
CA PRO A 46 -5.09 -13.17 -38.22
C PRO A 46 -4.03 -12.16 -38.64
N VAL A 47 -2.75 -12.56 -38.50
CA VAL A 47 -1.60 -11.84 -39.06
C VAL A 47 -1.45 -12.25 -40.52
N THR A 48 -1.63 -11.31 -41.44
CA THR A 48 -1.22 -11.44 -42.84
C THR A 48 -0.26 -10.33 -43.22
N GLY A 49 0.86 -10.72 -43.60
CA GLY A 49 1.96 -10.36 -44.38
C GLY A 49 2.23 -8.97 -44.98
N ASN A 50 3.53 -8.64 -44.91
CA ASN A 50 4.35 -7.82 -45.82
C ASN A 50 3.71 -6.60 -46.52
N GLU A 51 4.22 -5.42 -46.12
CA GLU A 51 4.56 -4.39 -47.13
C GLU A 51 5.57 -3.37 -46.61
N ALA A 52 6.64 -3.22 -47.39
CA ALA A 52 7.45 -2.04 -47.73
C ALA A 52 7.97 -1.11 -46.61
N LEU A 53 9.28 -1.10 -46.51
CA LEU A 53 10.12 -0.03 -45.99
C LEU A 53 9.64 1.35 -46.44
N GLN A 54 9.13 2.16 -45.50
CA GLN A 54 9.04 3.63 -45.68
C GLN A 54 9.91 4.32 -44.62
N THR A 55 10.63 5.28 -45.14
CA THR A 55 11.61 6.15 -44.51
C THR A 55 11.15 6.75 -43.18
N PHE A 56 11.92 6.50 -42.13
CA PHE A 56 11.76 7.11 -40.82
C PHE A 56 12.12 8.61 -40.87
N GLY A 57 11.11 9.42 -40.66
CA GLY A 57 11.25 10.84 -40.35
C GLY A 57 10.17 11.23 -39.34
N GLN A 58 10.56 11.58 -38.14
CA GLN A 58 9.89 11.85 -36.89
C GLN A 58 9.76 10.58 -36.02
N GLU A 59 10.49 10.60 -34.90
CA GLU A 59 10.29 9.63 -33.80
C GLU A 59 8.87 9.79 -33.30
N ASP A 60 7.99 8.89 -33.71
CA ASP A 60 6.70 8.68 -33.05
C ASP A 60 7.02 8.23 -31.62
N ILE A 61 6.94 9.17 -30.67
CA ILE A 61 7.01 8.85 -29.24
C ILE A 61 5.82 7.90 -28.96
N VAL A 62 6.13 6.62 -28.83
CA VAL A 62 5.15 5.61 -28.45
C VAL A 62 4.70 5.96 -27.02
N LYS A 63 3.50 6.54 -26.89
CA LYS A 63 2.92 6.86 -25.58
C LYS A 63 2.78 5.60 -24.75
N ALA A 64 3.12 5.69 -23.48
CA ALA A 64 2.95 4.60 -22.52
C ALA A 64 1.47 4.17 -22.46
N GLN A 65 1.24 2.86 -22.46
CA GLN A 65 -0.11 2.30 -22.40
C GLN A 65 -0.54 2.07 -20.95
N MET A 66 -1.86 2.22 -20.70
CA MET A 66 -2.42 1.88 -19.40
C MET A 66 -2.18 0.40 -19.07
N PRO A 67 -1.79 0.07 -17.84
CA PRO A 67 -1.67 -1.32 -17.41
C PRO A 67 -3.02 -2.03 -17.48
N ALA A 68 -3.00 -3.34 -17.73
CA ALA A 68 -4.22 -4.14 -17.67
C ALA A 68 -4.76 -4.25 -16.23
N ILE A 69 -3.87 -4.25 -15.24
CA ILE A 69 -4.14 -4.29 -13.80
C ILE A 69 -2.93 -3.72 -13.03
N GLY A 70 -3.14 -3.20 -11.84
CA GLY A 70 -2.10 -2.69 -10.95
C GLY A 70 -1.84 -1.20 -11.09
N LYS A 71 -0.78 -0.72 -10.44
CA LYS A 71 -0.35 0.70 -10.46
C LYS A 71 -0.01 1.15 -11.89
N VAL A 72 -0.26 2.42 -12.19
CA VAL A 72 0.18 3.02 -13.46
C VAL A 72 1.71 3.03 -13.53
N SER A 73 2.26 2.88 -14.75
CA SER A 73 3.71 2.90 -14.92
C SER A 73 4.30 4.28 -14.63
N SER A 74 5.62 4.31 -14.38
CA SER A 74 6.36 5.56 -14.16
C SER A 74 6.22 6.52 -15.34
N GLU A 75 6.20 6.01 -16.55
CA GLU A 75 6.05 6.81 -17.77
C GLU A 75 4.68 7.51 -17.82
N ILE A 76 3.59 6.81 -17.48
CA ILE A 76 2.24 7.39 -17.40
C ILE A 76 2.17 8.45 -16.30
N PHE A 77 2.78 8.17 -15.15
CA PHE A 77 2.83 9.12 -14.04
C PHE A 77 3.55 10.40 -14.46
N ASP A 78 4.71 10.28 -15.10
CA ASP A 78 5.53 11.42 -15.55
C ASP A 78 4.88 12.21 -16.69
N GLU A 79 4.16 11.54 -17.59
CA GLU A 79 3.49 12.19 -18.72
C GLU A 79 2.17 12.88 -18.33
N ILE A 80 1.40 12.28 -17.43
CA ILE A 80 0.01 12.70 -17.18
C ILE A 80 -0.17 13.34 -15.79
N ILE A 81 0.36 12.73 -14.74
CA ILE A 81 0.08 13.15 -13.36
C ILE A 81 1.03 14.25 -12.91
N LEU A 82 2.33 14.00 -12.99
CA LEU A 82 3.36 14.91 -12.46
C LEU A 82 3.30 16.35 -13.01
N PRO A 83 2.96 16.59 -14.30
CA PRO A 83 2.84 17.94 -14.83
C PRO A 83 1.58 18.69 -14.34
N HIS A 84 0.57 17.98 -13.78
CA HIS A 84 -0.77 18.51 -13.51
C HIS A 84 -1.19 18.38 -12.04
N LEU A 85 -0.31 18.67 -11.09
CA LEU A 85 -0.54 18.55 -9.64
C LEU A 85 -1.32 19.74 -9.05
N GLY A 86 -2.04 20.50 -9.83
CA GLY A 86 -2.79 21.67 -9.37
C GLY A 86 -1.87 22.86 -9.05
N ARG A 87 -2.26 23.66 -8.06
CA ARG A 87 -1.50 24.86 -7.69
C ARG A 87 -0.24 24.51 -6.91
N LYS A 88 0.92 24.94 -7.38
CA LYS A 88 2.19 24.83 -6.63
C LYS A 88 2.12 25.64 -5.34
N ARG A 89 2.52 25.03 -4.23
CA ARG A 89 2.50 25.61 -2.89
C ARG A 89 3.89 25.48 -2.26
N PRO A 90 4.49 26.57 -1.72
CA PRO A 90 5.84 26.53 -1.17
C PRO A 90 5.95 25.71 0.12
N GLU A 91 4.87 25.50 0.84
CA GLU A 91 4.81 24.68 2.05
C GLU A 91 4.85 23.18 1.78
N ILE A 92 4.71 22.71 0.53
CA ILE A 92 4.87 21.30 0.16
C ILE A 92 6.37 20.98 0.12
N LEU A 93 6.85 20.25 1.12
CA LEU A 93 8.25 19.84 1.22
C LEU A 93 8.54 18.58 0.39
N VAL A 94 7.58 17.63 0.39
CA VAL A 94 7.62 16.41 -0.41
C VAL A 94 6.25 16.26 -1.07
N GLY A 95 6.23 16.28 -2.38
CA GLY A 95 5.05 16.05 -3.21
C GLY A 95 5.11 14.69 -3.88
N PRO A 96 4.11 14.36 -4.74
CA PRO A 96 4.07 13.08 -5.46
C PRO A 96 5.33 12.85 -6.29
N GLN A 97 5.94 11.68 -6.12
CA GLN A 97 7.10 11.22 -6.87
C GLN A 97 7.19 9.68 -6.79
N HIS A 98 7.93 9.06 -7.69
CA HIS A 98 8.10 7.61 -7.70
C HIS A 98 8.77 7.10 -6.43
N GLY A 99 8.26 5.99 -5.88
CA GLY A 99 8.83 5.31 -4.71
C GLY A 99 8.77 6.14 -3.42
N VAL A 100 7.84 7.09 -3.32
CA VAL A 100 7.60 7.89 -2.11
C VAL A 100 6.12 7.91 -1.77
N ASP A 101 5.76 7.20 -0.72
CA ASP A 101 4.37 6.89 -0.35
C ASP A 101 3.68 8.02 0.42
N VAL A 102 4.46 9.03 0.85
CA VAL A 102 3.94 10.12 1.69
C VAL A 102 4.16 11.50 1.10
N GLY A 103 3.14 12.35 1.21
CA GLY A 103 3.28 13.80 1.06
C GLY A 103 3.68 14.45 2.38
N VAL A 104 4.53 15.49 2.33
CA VAL A 104 4.95 16.25 3.53
C VAL A 104 4.70 17.73 3.33
N VAL A 105 3.92 18.32 4.24
CA VAL A 105 3.55 19.75 4.21
C VAL A 105 4.06 20.45 5.48
N ASP A 106 4.78 21.54 5.31
CA ASP A 106 5.25 22.40 6.42
C ASP A 106 4.07 23.21 6.97
N LEU A 107 3.82 23.10 8.26
CA LEU A 107 2.76 23.84 8.95
C LEU A 107 3.21 25.21 9.46
N GLY A 108 4.47 25.61 9.21
CA GLY A 108 5.02 26.92 9.62
C GLY A 108 5.27 27.09 11.12
N THR A 109 5.10 26.02 11.91
CA THR A 109 5.22 26.05 13.38
C THR A 109 6.32 25.15 13.92
N GLY A 110 7.30 24.78 13.07
CA GLY A 110 8.29 23.73 13.38
C GLY A 110 7.71 22.31 13.32
N LYS A 111 6.50 22.17 12.78
CA LYS A 111 5.83 20.88 12.56
C LYS A 111 5.54 20.68 11.08
N VAL A 112 5.42 19.41 10.72
CA VAL A 112 4.93 18.98 9.41
C VAL A 112 3.67 18.15 9.57
N MET A 113 2.85 18.15 8.53
CA MET A 113 1.82 17.17 8.28
C MET A 113 2.37 16.18 7.25
N VAL A 114 2.35 14.90 7.59
CA VAL A 114 2.55 13.82 6.63
C VAL A 114 1.19 13.23 6.25
N THR A 115 1.02 12.83 5.00
CA THR A 115 -0.25 12.28 4.52
C THR A 115 0.00 11.26 3.43
N THR A 116 -0.78 10.19 3.44
CA THR A 116 -0.88 9.19 2.38
C THR A 116 -2.33 8.91 2.05
N THR A 117 -2.59 8.37 0.87
CA THR A 117 -3.94 7.97 0.45
C THR A 117 -3.87 6.70 -0.37
N ASP A 118 -4.63 5.68 0.09
CA ASP A 118 -4.72 4.39 -0.56
C ASP A 118 -6.16 3.86 -0.59
N PRO A 119 -6.46 2.88 -1.48
CA PRO A 119 -7.75 2.22 -1.49
C PRO A 119 -8.00 1.39 -0.22
N ILE A 120 -9.26 1.30 0.18
CA ILE A 120 -9.71 0.40 1.24
C ILE A 120 -10.03 -0.96 0.61
N PHE A 121 -9.18 -1.95 0.91
CA PHE A 121 -9.36 -3.33 0.51
C PHE A 121 -10.13 -4.12 1.55
N VAL A 122 -11.22 -4.74 1.15
CA VAL A 122 -12.04 -5.65 1.98
C VAL A 122 -12.31 -6.92 1.21
N VAL A 123 -11.90 -8.06 1.75
CA VAL A 123 -12.03 -9.37 1.11
C VAL A 123 -12.90 -10.27 2.00
N PRO A 124 -14.23 -10.32 1.80
CA PRO A 124 -15.16 -11.05 2.68
C PRO A 124 -14.78 -12.51 2.98
N PRO A 125 -14.22 -13.28 2.02
CA PRO A 125 -13.73 -14.63 2.30
C PRO A 125 -12.65 -14.74 3.38
N TYR A 126 -11.93 -13.66 3.71
CA TYR A 126 -10.95 -13.67 4.81
C TYR A 126 -11.61 -13.54 6.19
N GLY A 127 -12.91 -13.24 6.24
CA GLY A 127 -13.64 -12.85 7.43
C GLY A 127 -13.46 -11.37 7.77
N TRP A 128 -14.42 -10.84 8.55
CA TRP A 128 -14.44 -9.39 8.87
C TRP A 128 -13.28 -8.97 9.78
N GLU A 129 -12.77 -9.88 10.61
CA GLU A 129 -11.61 -9.63 11.47
C GLU A 129 -10.35 -9.32 10.62
N ARG A 130 -9.99 -10.22 9.69
CA ARG A 130 -8.84 -10.01 8.81
C ARG A 130 -9.06 -8.84 7.85
N SER A 131 -10.26 -8.71 7.28
CA SER A 131 -10.58 -7.63 6.34
C SER A 131 -10.52 -6.25 6.98
N GLY A 132 -11.06 -6.08 8.18
CA GLY A 132 -11.02 -4.80 8.90
C GLY A 132 -9.61 -4.44 9.38
N TRP A 133 -8.86 -5.44 9.86
CA TRP A 133 -7.46 -5.26 10.24
C TRP A 133 -6.62 -4.80 9.05
N PHE A 134 -6.70 -5.54 7.94
CA PHE A 134 -5.96 -5.26 6.71
C PHE A 134 -6.26 -3.85 6.17
N ALA A 135 -7.55 -3.48 6.10
CA ALA A 135 -7.99 -2.17 5.63
C ALA A 135 -7.40 -0.99 6.43
N VAL A 136 -7.10 -1.18 7.72
CA VAL A 136 -6.52 -0.11 8.57
C VAL A 136 -5.00 -0.14 8.53
N HIS A 137 -4.41 -1.33 8.61
CA HIS A 137 -2.96 -1.47 8.79
C HIS A 137 -2.16 -1.13 7.52
N ILE A 138 -2.65 -1.46 6.32
CA ILE A 138 -2.01 -1.05 5.06
C ILE A 138 -1.89 0.47 5.00
N LEU A 139 -3.00 1.18 5.18
CA LEU A 139 -3.04 2.64 5.14
C LEU A 139 -2.15 3.31 6.21
N ALA A 140 -2.11 2.70 7.41
CA ALA A 140 -1.29 3.21 8.50
C ALA A 140 0.21 2.93 8.27
N SER A 141 0.55 1.85 7.57
CA SER A 141 1.92 1.48 7.21
C SER A 141 2.60 2.56 6.40
N ASP A 142 2.02 2.98 5.29
CA ASP A 142 2.54 4.07 4.46
C ASP A 142 2.87 5.33 5.29
N ALA A 143 1.90 5.79 6.07
CA ALA A 143 2.09 6.98 6.88
C ALA A 143 3.21 6.81 7.91
N ALA A 144 3.34 5.60 8.50
CA ALA A 144 4.35 5.29 9.50
C ALA A 144 5.77 5.27 8.91
N THR A 145 5.95 4.97 7.59
CA THR A 145 7.26 5.04 6.92
C THR A 145 7.89 6.43 6.97
N SER A 146 7.08 7.46 7.22
CA SER A 146 7.58 8.81 7.48
C SER A 146 8.31 8.97 8.83
N GLY A 147 8.22 8.00 9.73
CA GLY A 147 8.69 8.11 11.12
C GLY A 147 7.81 9.00 12.01
N ILE A 148 6.73 9.55 11.46
CA ILE A 148 5.72 10.31 12.19
C ILE A 148 4.53 9.39 12.47
N ARG A 149 4.09 9.34 13.73
CA ARG A 149 2.96 8.51 14.14
C ARG A 149 1.68 8.88 13.38
N PRO A 150 1.01 7.92 12.74
CA PRO A 150 -0.36 8.10 12.23
C PRO A 150 -1.29 8.58 13.36
N THR A 151 -2.05 9.64 13.12
CA THR A 151 -2.85 10.29 14.18
C THR A 151 -4.31 10.46 13.78
N TYR A 152 -4.56 10.72 12.51
CA TYR A 152 -5.91 10.92 11.97
C TYR A 152 -6.12 10.11 10.71
N ILE A 153 -7.36 9.71 10.48
CA ILE A 153 -7.78 9.05 9.25
C ILE A 153 -9.12 9.62 8.77
N THR A 154 -9.24 9.81 7.46
CA THR A 154 -10.51 10.10 6.78
C THR A 154 -10.82 8.94 5.85
N MET A 155 -12.10 8.56 5.72
CA MET A 155 -12.50 7.39 4.93
C MET A 155 -13.65 7.72 4.00
N ASP A 156 -13.55 7.28 2.75
CA ASP A 156 -14.66 7.22 1.80
C ASP A 156 -15.02 5.74 1.58
N LEU A 157 -16.23 5.35 1.99
CA LEU A 157 -16.72 3.97 1.88
C LEU A 157 -17.87 3.90 0.86
N ASN A 158 -17.60 3.24 -0.24
CA ASN A 158 -18.52 2.97 -1.34
C ASN A 158 -18.99 1.52 -1.25
N LEU A 159 -19.95 1.26 -0.36
CA LEU A 159 -20.35 -0.09 0.03
C LEU A 159 -21.07 -0.81 -1.11
N PRO A 160 -20.70 -2.08 -1.41
CA PRO A 160 -21.42 -2.92 -2.35
C PRO A 160 -22.87 -3.15 -1.93
N LEU A 161 -23.76 -3.33 -2.91
CA LEU A 161 -25.18 -3.65 -2.62
C LEU A 161 -25.34 -5.00 -1.91
N SER A 162 -24.37 -5.89 -2.03
CA SER A 162 -24.33 -7.20 -1.36
C SER A 162 -24.00 -7.13 0.13
N MET A 163 -23.40 -6.02 0.62
CA MET A 163 -23.04 -5.88 2.03
C MET A 163 -24.30 -5.68 2.88
N THR A 164 -24.50 -6.53 3.86
CA THR A 164 -25.59 -6.39 4.84
C THR A 164 -25.23 -5.38 5.95
N ARG A 165 -26.22 -5.03 6.77
CA ARG A 165 -25.97 -4.21 7.96
C ARG A 165 -25.03 -4.90 8.97
N GLU A 166 -25.26 -6.18 9.18
CA GLU A 166 -24.49 -7.04 10.09
C GLU A 166 -23.03 -7.15 9.63
N ASP A 167 -22.79 -7.29 8.33
CA ASP A 167 -21.46 -7.28 7.72
C ASP A 167 -20.74 -5.95 7.98
N PHE A 168 -21.45 -4.84 7.77
CA PHE A 168 -20.89 -3.51 8.00
C PHE A 168 -20.61 -3.24 9.48
N GLU A 169 -21.48 -3.66 10.39
CA GLU A 169 -21.26 -3.56 11.84
C GLU A 169 -20.00 -4.35 12.26
N ALA A 170 -19.83 -5.55 11.75
CA ALA A 170 -18.67 -6.39 12.03
C ALA A 170 -17.37 -5.78 11.50
N LEU A 171 -17.36 -5.34 10.24
CA LEU A 171 -16.21 -4.68 9.61
C LEU A 171 -15.82 -3.40 10.38
N TRP A 172 -16.81 -2.53 10.63
CA TRP A 172 -16.58 -1.24 11.29
C TRP A 172 -16.07 -1.38 12.71
N ALA A 173 -16.56 -2.37 13.46
CA ALA A 173 -16.09 -2.65 14.82
C ALA A 173 -14.61 -3.02 14.84
N VAL A 174 -14.13 -3.77 13.84
CA VAL A 174 -12.71 -4.11 13.71
C VAL A 174 -11.90 -2.87 13.31
N MET A 175 -12.34 -2.12 12.30
CA MET A 175 -11.64 -0.90 11.87
C MET A 175 -11.51 0.11 13.01
N HIS A 176 -12.58 0.32 13.78
CA HIS A 176 -12.57 1.19 14.96
C HIS A 176 -11.52 0.72 15.98
N ARG A 177 -11.56 -0.55 16.37
CA ARG A 177 -10.62 -1.14 17.33
C ARG A 177 -9.16 -1.02 16.89
N GLU A 178 -8.87 -1.27 15.60
CA GLU A 178 -7.51 -1.17 15.08
C GLU A 178 -7.04 0.29 15.01
N CYS A 179 -7.91 1.23 14.64
CA CYS A 179 -7.60 2.66 14.74
C CYS A 179 -7.28 3.06 16.20
N GLU A 180 -8.05 2.58 17.20
CA GLU A 180 -7.76 2.82 18.62
C GLU A 180 -6.39 2.28 19.04
N LYS A 181 -6.05 1.04 18.65
CA LYS A 181 -4.76 0.41 18.97
C LYS A 181 -3.57 1.19 18.42
N ILE A 182 -3.66 1.68 17.18
CA ILE A 182 -2.62 2.49 16.54
C ILE A 182 -2.57 3.91 17.15
N GLY A 183 -3.70 4.38 17.69
CA GLY A 183 -3.86 5.72 18.23
C GLY A 183 -4.36 6.74 17.19
N MET A 184 -5.06 6.28 16.17
CA MET A 184 -5.67 7.13 15.14
C MET A 184 -7.13 7.48 15.49
N ALA A 185 -7.51 8.74 15.24
CA ALA A 185 -8.90 9.18 15.30
C ALA A 185 -9.49 9.26 13.88
N ILE A 186 -10.69 8.69 13.70
CA ILE A 186 -11.48 8.88 12.48
C ILE A 186 -12.12 10.27 12.57
N VAL A 187 -11.72 11.22 11.70
CA VAL A 187 -12.09 12.62 11.84
C VAL A 187 -13.22 13.06 10.90
N THR A 188 -13.36 12.38 9.76
CA THR A 188 -14.44 12.63 8.79
C THR A 188 -14.48 11.48 7.78
N GLY A 189 -15.54 11.44 6.99
CA GLY A 189 -15.67 10.45 5.92
C GLY A 189 -16.98 10.59 5.19
N HIS A 190 -17.15 9.77 4.18
CA HIS A 190 -18.39 9.52 3.47
C HIS A 190 -18.69 8.03 3.50
N THR A 191 -19.96 7.64 3.65
CA THR A 191 -20.36 6.23 3.62
C THR A 191 -21.69 6.11 2.90
N GLY A 192 -21.71 5.39 1.80
CA GLY A 192 -22.92 5.18 0.99
C GLY A 192 -22.90 3.82 0.31
N ARG A 193 -24.07 3.42 -0.25
CA ARG A 193 -24.20 2.20 -1.05
C ARG A 193 -24.49 2.62 -2.48
N TYR A 194 -23.71 2.07 -3.43
CA TYR A 194 -23.83 2.47 -4.83
C TYR A 194 -23.78 1.26 -5.76
N GLU A 195 -24.57 1.34 -6.84
CA GLU A 195 -24.44 0.39 -7.95
C GLU A 195 -23.07 0.51 -8.60
N GLY A 196 -22.51 -0.64 -8.97
CA GLY A 196 -21.17 -0.72 -9.59
C GLY A 196 -20.00 -0.70 -8.60
N CYS A 197 -20.26 -0.55 -7.29
CA CYS A 197 -19.23 -0.75 -6.27
C CYS A 197 -19.20 -2.22 -5.85
N GLU A 198 -18.02 -2.83 -5.96
CA GLU A 198 -17.82 -4.27 -5.71
C GLU A 198 -16.56 -4.49 -4.88
N TYR A 199 -16.50 -5.64 -4.19
CA TYR A 199 -15.27 -6.09 -3.56
C TYR A 199 -14.17 -6.39 -4.60
N PRO A 200 -12.88 -6.24 -4.26
CA PRO A 200 -12.37 -5.95 -2.92
C PRO A 200 -12.20 -4.46 -2.60
N MET A 201 -12.21 -3.54 -3.57
CA MET A 201 -11.98 -2.11 -3.33
C MET A 201 -13.31 -1.40 -3.08
N ILE A 202 -13.58 -1.06 -1.82
CA ILE A 202 -14.84 -0.43 -1.41
C ILE A 202 -14.68 1.03 -1.01
N GLY A 203 -13.65 1.70 -1.49
CA GLY A 203 -13.41 3.10 -1.19
C GLY A 203 -11.94 3.44 -1.09
N GLY A 204 -11.64 4.52 -0.39
CA GLY A 204 -10.29 4.96 -0.10
C GLY A 204 -10.21 5.70 1.24
N ALA A 205 -9.01 5.83 1.77
CA ALA A 205 -8.81 6.61 2.98
C ALA A 205 -7.52 7.42 2.90
N THR A 206 -7.49 8.51 3.66
CA THR A 206 -6.29 9.34 3.84
C THR A 206 -5.87 9.26 5.30
N VAL A 207 -4.63 8.84 5.53
CA VAL A 207 -4.00 8.86 6.85
C VAL A 207 -3.13 10.10 6.98
N ILE A 208 -3.18 10.72 8.15
CA ILE A 208 -2.48 11.96 8.47
C ILE A 208 -1.71 11.79 9.77
N GLY A 209 -0.43 12.16 9.76
CA GLY A 209 0.40 12.32 10.94
C GLY A 209 0.87 13.75 11.09
N ILE A 210 1.01 14.24 12.32
CA ILE A 210 1.58 15.57 12.60
C ILE A 210 2.73 15.40 13.59
N GLY A 211 3.91 15.88 13.21
CA GLY A 211 5.11 15.74 14.03
C GLY A 211 6.14 16.86 13.81
N PRO A 212 7.25 16.83 14.55
CA PRO A 212 8.34 17.79 14.39
C PRO A 212 8.96 17.70 12.98
N LYS A 213 9.24 18.87 12.39
CA LYS A 213 9.78 18.96 11.02
C LYS A 213 11.14 18.26 10.87
N GLU A 214 11.94 18.24 11.92
CA GLU A 214 13.25 17.59 11.91
C GLU A 214 13.19 16.06 12.07
N ARG A 215 12.00 15.50 12.36
CA ARG A 215 11.84 14.08 12.67
C ARG A 215 11.37 13.22 11.49
N TYR A 216 10.77 13.81 10.44
CA TYR A 216 10.32 13.00 9.33
C TYR A 216 11.47 12.47 8.47
N VAL A 217 11.27 11.31 7.89
CA VAL A 217 12.10 10.70 6.85
C VAL A 217 11.22 10.30 5.68
N THR A 218 11.83 10.10 4.51
CA THR A 218 11.12 9.67 3.29
C THR A 218 12.03 8.78 2.45
N PRO A 219 11.49 7.99 1.51
CA PRO A 219 12.29 7.08 0.69
C PRO A 219 13.42 7.75 -0.12
N ASN A 220 13.35 9.05 -0.37
CA ASN A 220 14.37 9.81 -1.10
C ASN A 220 15.50 10.40 -0.23
N MET A 221 15.65 9.95 1.01
CA MET A 221 16.62 10.52 1.94
C MET A 221 17.79 9.58 2.28
N ALA A 222 17.91 8.42 1.64
CA ALA A 222 19.04 7.51 1.84
C ALA A 222 20.36 8.16 1.39
N LYS A 223 21.45 7.91 2.11
CA LYS A 223 22.75 8.53 1.85
C LYS A 223 23.86 7.48 1.75
N VAL A 224 24.83 7.75 0.90
CA VAL A 224 26.04 6.89 0.76
C VAL A 224 26.67 6.64 2.13
N GLY A 225 26.96 5.36 2.40
CA GLY A 225 27.50 4.88 3.68
C GLY A 225 26.43 4.47 4.69
N ASP A 226 25.12 4.63 4.39
CA ASP A 226 24.06 4.11 5.24
C ASP A 226 23.99 2.58 5.13
N SER A 227 23.65 1.92 6.22
CA SER A 227 23.30 0.49 6.24
C SER A 227 21.86 0.29 5.78
N ILE A 228 21.63 -0.78 5.02
CA ILE A 228 20.28 -1.21 4.61
C ILE A 228 19.80 -2.30 5.57
N ILE A 229 18.63 -2.13 6.15
CA ILE A 229 17.98 -3.08 7.05
C ILE A 229 16.61 -3.45 6.48
N ILE A 230 16.24 -4.73 6.57
CA ILE A 230 14.91 -5.24 6.18
C ILE A 230 14.32 -5.96 7.38
N THR A 231 13.03 -5.64 7.68
CA THR A 231 12.28 -6.30 8.76
C THR A 231 11.46 -7.47 8.22
N LYS A 232 11.20 -8.47 9.06
CA LYS A 232 10.36 -9.66 8.83
C LYS A 232 10.75 -10.52 7.63
N GLY A 233 11.30 -9.93 6.60
CA GLY A 233 11.80 -10.61 5.41
C GLY A 233 10.87 -10.48 4.20
N ALA A 234 11.17 -11.25 3.14
CA ALA A 234 10.52 -11.13 1.84
C ALA A 234 9.17 -11.85 1.78
N ALA A 235 8.27 -11.42 0.88
CA ALA A 235 6.98 -12.02 0.52
C ALA A 235 6.00 -12.23 1.69
N ILE A 236 6.00 -11.34 2.66
CA ILE A 236 5.09 -11.42 3.82
C ILE A 236 3.63 -11.38 3.33
N GLU A 237 3.28 -10.41 2.49
CA GLU A 237 1.92 -10.28 1.96
C GLU A 237 1.55 -11.46 1.05
N ALA A 238 2.39 -11.78 0.07
CA ALA A 238 2.12 -12.87 -0.85
C ALA A 238 1.84 -14.18 -0.11
N ALA A 239 2.68 -14.53 0.87
CA ALA A 239 2.50 -15.74 1.65
C ALA A 239 1.25 -15.69 2.53
N GLY A 240 1.00 -14.58 3.23
CA GLY A 240 -0.18 -14.39 4.05
C GLY A 240 -1.48 -14.51 3.25
N LEU A 241 -1.57 -13.84 2.09
CA LEU A 241 -2.75 -13.89 1.23
C LEU A 241 -2.98 -15.28 0.64
N PHE A 242 -1.94 -15.98 0.17
CA PHE A 242 -2.08 -17.36 -0.30
C PHE A 242 -2.53 -18.30 0.81
N ALA A 243 -1.94 -18.19 2.00
CA ALA A 243 -2.26 -19.07 3.13
C ALA A 243 -3.71 -18.93 3.59
N VAL A 244 -4.22 -17.69 3.73
CA VAL A 244 -5.61 -17.47 4.15
C VAL A 244 -6.64 -17.77 3.05
N THR A 245 -6.22 -17.70 1.77
CA THR A 245 -7.12 -18.00 0.63
C THR A 245 -7.19 -19.49 0.33
N PHE A 246 -6.07 -20.20 0.47
CA PHE A 246 -5.94 -21.62 0.09
C PHE A 246 -5.33 -22.48 1.22
N PRO A 247 -5.85 -22.40 2.47
CA PRO A 247 -5.24 -23.08 3.62
C PRO A 247 -5.20 -24.61 3.43
N HIS A 248 -6.23 -25.18 2.81
CA HIS A 248 -6.29 -26.61 2.53
C HIS A 248 -5.15 -27.10 1.61
N ARG A 249 -4.70 -26.28 0.65
CA ARG A 249 -3.58 -26.65 -0.23
C ARG A 249 -2.25 -26.68 0.53
N VAL A 250 -2.08 -25.76 1.48
CA VAL A 250 -0.92 -25.76 2.37
C VAL A 250 -0.97 -26.97 3.30
N ALA A 251 -2.13 -27.26 3.89
CA ALA A 251 -2.34 -28.41 4.76
C ALA A 251 -2.12 -29.74 4.03
N GLU A 252 -2.64 -29.91 2.83
CA GLU A 252 -2.45 -31.10 1.99
C GLU A 252 -0.96 -31.37 1.69
N ARG A 253 -0.19 -30.32 1.46
CA ARG A 253 1.23 -30.44 1.07
C ARG A 253 2.18 -30.55 2.26
N TYR A 254 1.91 -29.83 3.35
CA TYR A 254 2.85 -29.65 4.47
C TYR A 254 2.26 -29.98 5.84
N GLY A 255 0.96 -30.35 5.92
CA GLY A 255 0.26 -30.67 7.16
C GLY A 255 -0.46 -29.45 7.77
N GLU A 256 -1.42 -29.75 8.67
CA GLU A 256 -2.29 -28.76 9.32
C GLU A 256 -1.54 -27.72 10.18
N GLU A 257 -0.44 -28.13 10.81
CA GLU A 257 0.37 -27.23 11.64
C GLU A 257 1.05 -26.18 10.75
N ALA A 258 1.66 -26.59 9.63
CA ALA A 258 2.28 -25.68 8.69
C ALA A 258 1.26 -24.74 8.02
N ALA A 259 0.00 -25.18 7.81
CA ALA A 259 -1.06 -24.33 7.30
C ALA A 259 -1.41 -23.23 8.31
N ARG A 260 -1.57 -23.55 9.60
CA ARG A 260 -1.81 -22.57 10.66
C ARG A 260 -0.66 -21.58 10.80
N GLU A 261 0.59 -22.07 10.79
CA GLU A 261 1.78 -21.19 10.82
C GLU A 261 1.80 -20.21 9.63
N ALA A 262 1.42 -20.69 8.44
CA ALA A 262 1.36 -19.87 7.24
C ALA A 262 0.22 -18.82 7.31
N GLU A 263 -0.95 -19.17 7.86
CA GLU A 263 -2.04 -18.22 8.07
C GLU A 263 -1.68 -17.09 9.05
N GLU A 264 -0.81 -17.36 10.05
CA GLU A 264 -0.34 -16.34 11.01
C GLU A 264 0.56 -15.28 10.34
N ILE A 265 1.14 -15.57 9.17
CA ILE A 265 1.90 -14.56 8.39
C ILE A 265 1.00 -13.38 8.01
N PHE A 266 -0.30 -13.60 7.83
CA PHE A 266 -1.26 -12.52 7.52
C PHE A 266 -1.15 -11.33 8.49
N TRP A 267 -1.00 -11.60 9.79
CA TRP A 267 -0.92 -10.57 10.82
C TRP A 267 0.41 -9.82 10.87
N GLN A 268 1.35 -10.18 9.99
CA GLN A 268 2.62 -9.47 9.84
C GLN A 268 2.58 -8.38 8.75
N MET A 269 1.47 -8.24 8.01
CA MET A 269 1.29 -7.24 6.95
C MET A 269 1.00 -5.84 7.52
N SER A 270 1.93 -5.33 8.33
CA SER A 270 1.91 -3.97 8.87
C SER A 270 3.32 -3.58 9.25
N VAL A 271 3.75 -2.38 8.88
CA VAL A 271 5.07 -1.83 9.26
C VAL A 271 4.97 -0.70 10.30
N VAL A 272 3.79 -0.48 10.86
CA VAL A 272 3.55 0.62 11.81
C VAL A 272 4.48 0.52 13.03
N GLU A 273 4.55 -0.65 13.68
CA GLU A 273 5.41 -0.85 14.83
C GLU A 273 6.89 -0.87 14.44
N ASP A 274 7.22 -1.47 13.29
CA ASP A 274 8.58 -1.51 12.73
C ASP A 274 9.14 -0.09 12.55
N ALA A 275 8.41 0.75 11.82
CA ALA A 275 8.83 2.11 11.48
C ALA A 275 8.97 2.99 12.74
N LEU A 276 7.95 2.97 13.62
CA LEU A 276 7.96 3.78 14.83
C LEU A 276 9.04 3.32 15.81
N THR A 277 9.32 2.02 15.91
CA THR A 277 10.40 1.47 16.73
C THR A 277 11.79 1.84 16.18
N ALA A 278 11.97 1.74 14.86
CA ALA A 278 13.22 2.05 14.22
C ALA A 278 13.68 3.51 14.49
N VAL A 279 12.73 4.48 14.38
CA VAL A 279 13.04 5.91 14.58
C VAL A 279 13.28 6.31 16.04
N GLU A 280 13.05 5.42 17.01
CA GLU A 280 13.45 5.63 18.41
C GLU A 280 14.99 5.63 18.58
N ALA A 281 15.72 4.99 17.66
CA ALA A 281 17.19 5.04 17.64
C ALA A 281 17.76 6.40 17.19
N GLY A 282 16.90 7.30 16.71
CA GLY A 282 17.23 8.58 16.10
C GLY A 282 16.84 8.62 14.62
N VAL A 283 16.89 9.80 14.02
CA VAL A 283 16.59 10.00 12.59
C VAL A 283 17.67 10.85 11.92
N ARG A 284 17.74 10.77 10.59
CA ARG A 284 18.64 11.54 9.73
C ARG A 284 20.11 11.34 10.13
N GLU A 285 20.82 12.39 10.54
CA GLU A 285 22.26 12.29 10.89
C GLU A 285 22.51 11.42 12.13
N ASP A 286 21.50 11.30 13.00
CA ASP A 286 21.59 10.57 14.25
C ASP A 286 20.93 9.18 14.23
N GLY A 287 20.47 8.70 13.06
CA GLY A 287 19.76 7.43 13.02
C GLY A 287 19.24 7.02 11.65
N VAL A 288 17.94 6.68 11.60
CA VAL A 288 17.22 6.27 10.39
C VAL A 288 17.18 7.43 9.39
N THR A 289 17.54 7.15 8.14
CA THR A 289 17.60 8.16 7.08
C THR A 289 16.47 8.03 6.07
N CYS A 290 15.98 6.79 5.84
CA CYS A 290 14.95 6.48 4.87
C CYS A 290 14.13 5.29 5.36
N MET A 291 12.84 5.26 5.04
CA MET A 291 11.97 4.10 5.22
C MET A 291 11.01 4.00 4.04
N HIS A 292 10.69 2.77 3.67
CA HIS A 292 9.78 2.39 2.60
C HIS A 292 9.22 1.00 2.89
N ASP A 293 7.94 0.77 2.72
CA ASP A 293 7.34 -0.55 2.78
C ASP A 293 7.41 -1.23 1.41
N ALA A 294 7.79 -2.49 1.41
CA ALA A 294 7.89 -3.25 0.17
C ALA A 294 6.50 -3.74 -0.25
N THR A 295 5.96 -3.20 -1.32
CA THR A 295 4.67 -3.59 -1.91
C THR A 295 4.87 -4.39 -3.19
N GLU A 296 4.38 -3.91 -4.35
CA GLU A 296 4.52 -4.62 -5.63
C GLU A 296 5.98 -4.87 -6.00
N CYS A 297 6.23 -6.02 -6.61
CA CYS A 297 7.57 -6.54 -6.91
C CYS A 297 8.45 -6.76 -5.67
N GLY A 298 7.88 -6.73 -4.49
CA GLY A 298 8.47 -7.15 -3.22
C GLY A 298 9.75 -6.41 -2.85
N VAL A 299 10.67 -7.12 -2.22
CA VAL A 299 11.94 -6.54 -1.73
C VAL A 299 12.77 -5.96 -2.87
N TRP A 300 12.78 -6.61 -4.05
CA TRP A 300 13.53 -6.08 -5.19
C TRP A 300 12.92 -4.79 -5.73
N GLY A 301 11.60 -4.71 -5.79
CA GLY A 301 10.88 -3.48 -6.16
C GLY A 301 11.21 -2.34 -5.21
N GLY A 302 10.97 -2.54 -3.91
CA GLY A 302 11.17 -1.51 -2.90
C GLY A 302 12.61 -1.02 -2.78
N LEU A 303 13.61 -1.92 -2.87
CA LEU A 303 15.03 -1.52 -2.91
C LEU A 303 15.35 -0.68 -4.15
N PHE A 304 14.77 -1.03 -5.30
CA PHE A 304 14.95 -0.27 -6.53
C PHE A 304 14.33 1.13 -6.40
N GLU A 305 13.14 1.23 -5.84
CA GLU A 305 12.43 2.50 -5.61
C GLU A 305 13.20 3.43 -4.68
N VAL A 306 13.70 2.92 -3.54
CA VAL A 306 14.56 3.69 -2.62
C VAL A 306 15.82 4.19 -3.31
N ALA A 307 16.49 3.33 -4.10
CA ALA A 307 17.70 3.73 -4.81
C ALA A 307 17.42 4.82 -5.85
N GLN A 308 16.32 4.69 -6.59
CA GLN A 308 15.91 5.66 -7.61
C GLN A 308 15.49 6.98 -6.96
N ALA A 309 14.64 6.95 -5.94
CA ALA A 309 14.17 8.14 -5.25
C ALA A 309 15.32 8.93 -4.59
N SER A 310 16.29 8.22 -4.01
CA SER A 310 17.45 8.84 -3.36
C SER A 310 18.60 9.16 -4.31
N GLY A 311 18.57 8.68 -5.56
CA GLY A 311 19.63 8.89 -6.55
C GLY A 311 20.96 8.20 -6.18
N VAL A 312 20.90 7.02 -5.55
CA VAL A 312 22.06 6.28 -5.01
C VAL A 312 22.20 4.90 -5.68
N GLY A 313 23.32 4.21 -5.40
CA GLY A 313 23.51 2.79 -5.68
C GLY A 313 23.36 1.97 -4.39
N MET A 314 23.30 0.63 -4.54
CA MET A 314 23.20 -0.31 -3.42
C MET A 314 24.11 -1.53 -3.61
N ALA A 315 24.69 -2.01 -2.50
CA ALA A 315 25.39 -3.29 -2.42
C ALA A 315 24.62 -4.19 -1.45
N ILE A 316 23.93 -5.22 -1.96
CA ILE A 316 22.95 -6.03 -1.25
C ILE A 316 23.45 -7.46 -1.14
N ASP A 317 23.48 -8.02 0.05
CA ASP A 317 23.77 -9.42 0.33
C ASP A 317 22.46 -10.19 0.41
N LYS A 318 22.10 -10.92 -0.65
CA LYS A 318 20.84 -11.66 -0.76
C LYS A 318 20.68 -12.72 0.34
N GLU A 319 21.78 -13.31 0.77
CA GLU A 319 21.77 -14.39 1.78
C GLU A 319 21.37 -13.87 3.17
N LYS A 320 21.48 -12.55 3.41
CA LYS A 320 21.05 -11.91 4.64
C LYS A 320 19.58 -11.50 4.64
N ILE A 321 18.92 -11.49 3.48
CA ILE A 321 17.48 -11.20 3.41
C ILE A 321 16.73 -12.40 4.00
N ILE A 322 15.98 -12.15 5.06
CA ILE A 322 15.18 -13.16 5.73
C ILE A 322 14.11 -13.66 4.77
N VAL A 323 13.94 -14.98 4.68
CA VAL A 323 12.76 -15.63 4.11
C VAL A 323 12.29 -16.63 5.17
N GLN A 324 11.21 -16.30 5.88
CA GLN A 324 10.66 -17.15 6.95
C GLN A 324 10.30 -18.54 6.38
N GLU A 325 10.40 -19.59 7.19
CA GLU A 325 10.16 -20.96 6.71
C GLU A 325 8.73 -21.14 6.18
N ALA A 326 7.73 -20.60 6.90
CA ALA A 326 6.33 -20.63 6.46
C ALA A 326 6.15 -19.89 5.12
N VAL A 327 6.78 -18.72 4.95
CA VAL A 327 6.80 -17.99 3.68
C VAL A 327 7.42 -18.82 2.56
N ARG A 328 8.57 -19.44 2.80
CA ARG A 328 9.26 -20.28 1.80
C ARG A 328 8.37 -21.43 1.34
N LYS A 329 7.74 -22.15 2.29
CA LYS A 329 6.82 -23.26 1.98
C LYS A 329 5.65 -22.80 1.08
N VAL A 330 5.07 -21.63 1.38
CA VAL A 330 3.99 -21.07 0.56
C VAL A 330 4.48 -20.66 -0.82
N CYS A 331 5.60 -19.94 -0.91
CA CYS A 331 6.18 -19.53 -2.19
C CYS A 331 6.54 -20.74 -3.07
N ASP A 332 7.13 -21.79 -2.49
CA ASP A 332 7.46 -23.03 -3.19
C ASP A 332 6.19 -23.75 -3.69
N LEU A 333 5.12 -23.78 -2.88
CA LEU A 333 3.84 -24.42 -3.25
C LEU A 333 3.18 -23.75 -4.44
N PHE A 334 3.20 -22.41 -4.48
CA PHE A 334 2.56 -21.65 -5.54
C PHE A 334 3.50 -21.26 -6.69
N GLY A 335 4.78 -21.59 -6.57
CA GLY A 335 5.79 -21.39 -7.63
C GLY A 335 6.13 -19.92 -7.86
N ILE A 336 6.24 -19.13 -6.81
CA ILE A 336 6.62 -17.71 -6.87
C ILE A 336 7.99 -17.46 -6.25
N ASP A 337 8.71 -16.46 -6.76
CA ASP A 337 9.95 -15.98 -6.16
C ASP A 337 9.63 -15.05 -4.98
N PRO A 338 10.10 -15.37 -3.74
CA PRO A 338 9.77 -14.54 -2.58
C PRO A 338 10.34 -13.13 -2.66
N TYR A 339 11.45 -12.92 -3.34
CA TYR A 339 12.08 -11.60 -3.39
C TYR A 339 11.39 -10.61 -4.33
N SER A 340 10.64 -11.12 -5.31
CA SER A 340 9.92 -10.35 -6.32
C SER A 340 8.41 -10.29 -6.11
N SER A 341 7.89 -10.97 -5.08
CA SER A 341 6.44 -11.06 -4.81
C SER A 341 6.02 -10.03 -3.77
N ILE A 342 4.80 -9.48 -3.92
CA ILE A 342 4.21 -8.46 -3.03
C ILE A 342 4.52 -8.75 -1.56
N SER A 343 4.87 -7.71 -0.81
CA SER A 343 5.44 -7.91 0.52
C SER A 343 5.04 -6.82 1.54
N GLU A 344 3.80 -6.31 1.46
CA GLU A 344 3.27 -5.44 2.52
C GLU A 344 3.57 -6.06 3.90
N GLY A 345 3.99 -5.23 4.85
CA GLY A 345 4.51 -5.70 6.13
C GLY A 345 6.03 -5.83 6.20
N THR A 346 6.74 -5.76 5.08
CA THR A 346 8.21 -5.72 5.03
C THR A 346 8.68 -4.27 4.98
N LEU A 347 9.34 -3.79 6.02
CA LEU A 347 9.97 -2.47 6.02
C LEU A 347 11.39 -2.57 5.47
N ILE A 348 11.69 -1.76 4.46
CA ILE A 348 13.03 -1.46 3.98
C ILE A 348 13.41 -0.13 4.63
N LEU A 349 14.50 -0.11 5.38
CA LEU A 349 14.98 1.13 5.96
C LEU A 349 16.48 1.28 5.75
N THR A 350 16.93 2.53 5.70
CA THR A 350 18.35 2.86 5.78
C THR A 350 18.65 3.66 7.03
N CYS A 351 19.82 3.49 7.58
CA CYS A 351 20.27 4.26 8.74
C CYS A 351 21.78 4.47 8.74
N ARG A 352 22.25 5.45 9.47
CA ARG A 352 23.66 5.68 9.68
C ARG A 352 24.33 4.40 10.17
N ALA A 353 25.44 3.99 9.58
CA ALA A 353 26.11 2.72 9.85
C ALA A 353 26.39 2.49 11.35
N HIS A 354 26.76 3.54 12.10
CA HIS A 354 27.01 3.45 13.54
C HIS A 354 25.74 3.19 14.38
N LYS A 355 24.54 3.35 13.80
CA LYS A 355 23.24 3.11 14.44
C LYS A 355 22.58 1.78 14.03
N ALA A 356 23.08 1.11 13.02
CA ALA A 356 22.43 -0.06 12.43
C ALA A 356 22.20 -1.18 13.47
N GLN A 357 23.18 -1.48 14.30
CA GLN A 357 23.02 -2.50 15.34
C GLN A 357 22.02 -2.10 16.43
N GLU A 358 21.95 -0.81 16.78
CA GLU A 358 20.96 -0.31 17.74
C GLU A 358 19.54 -0.46 17.17
N VAL A 359 19.32 -0.12 15.89
CA VAL A 359 18.03 -0.28 15.21
C VAL A 359 17.61 -1.74 15.20
N VAL A 360 18.48 -2.65 14.74
CA VAL A 360 18.19 -4.10 14.72
C VAL A 360 17.88 -4.63 16.11
N ARG A 361 18.64 -4.24 17.14
CA ARG A 361 18.38 -4.65 18.52
C ARG A 361 17.01 -4.16 19.02
N ARG A 362 16.66 -2.88 18.79
CA ARG A 362 15.35 -2.33 19.20
C ARG A 362 14.18 -3.07 18.56
N LEU A 363 14.28 -3.36 17.27
CA LEU A 363 13.29 -4.18 16.55
C LEU A 363 13.21 -5.58 17.17
N GLY A 364 14.34 -6.22 17.43
CA GLY A 364 14.39 -7.52 18.09
C GLY A 364 13.81 -7.53 19.50
N ASP A 365 14.01 -6.46 20.30
CA ASP A 365 13.40 -6.30 21.63
C ASP A 365 11.86 -6.24 21.57
N LYS A 366 11.29 -5.88 20.40
CA LYS A 366 9.86 -5.89 20.09
C LYS A 366 9.38 -7.21 19.43
N GLY A 367 10.28 -8.17 19.24
CA GLY A 367 9.96 -9.42 18.55
C GLY A 367 9.87 -9.27 17.03
N ILE A 368 10.36 -8.17 16.46
CA ILE A 368 10.37 -7.93 15.02
C ILE A 368 11.73 -8.40 14.45
N PRO A 369 11.75 -9.49 13.66
CA PRO A 369 12.97 -9.95 13.03
C PRO A 369 13.49 -8.89 12.05
N ALA A 370 14.76 -8.56 12.12
CA ALA A 370 15.38 -7.58 11.24
C ALA A 370 16.82 -7.97 10.91
N ALA A 371 17.25 -7.71 9.69
CA ALA A 371 18.62 -8.03 9.24
C ALA A 371 19.25 -6.86 8.50
N MET A 372 20.54 -6.62 8.76
CA MET A 372 21.37 -5.74 7.92
C MET A 372 21.75 -6.51 6.65
N VAL A 373 21.20 -6.07 5.52
CA VAL A 373 21.31 -6.78 4.24
C VAL A 373 22.27 -6.12 3.25
N GLY A 374 22.79 -4.94 3.56
CA GLY A 374 23.67 -4.24 2.64
C GLY A 374 24.02 -2.81 3.06
N GLU A 375 24.53 -2.07 2.11
CA GLU A 375 24.93 -0.67 2.25
C GLU A 375 24.53 0.18 1.06
N ILE A 376 24.27 1.45 1.30
CA ILE A 376 24.07 2.47 0.27
C ILE A 376 25.45 2.90 -0.26
N VAL A 377 25.61 2.85 -1.56
CA VAL A 377 26.85 3.19 -2.26
C VAL A 377 26.63 4.34 -3.25
N ASP A 378 27.72 4.87 -3.80
CA ASP A 378 27.62 5.88 -4.85
C ASP A 378 26.83 5.35 -6.05
N ARG A 379 26.00 6.22 -6.65
CA ARG A 379 25.16 5.90 -7.83
C ARG A 379 25.94 5.26 -8.97
N GLN A 380 27.19 5.67 -9.17
CA GLN A 380 28.03 5.14 -10.25
C GLN A 380 28.37 3.65 -10.08
N ARG A 381 28.30 3.12 -8.85
CA ARG A 381 28.49 1.69 -8.58
C ARG A 381 27.27 0.85 -8.96
N GLY A 382 26.13 1.50 -9.26
CA GLY A 382 24.88 0.83 -9.61
C GLY A 382 24.28 0.06 -8.43
N MET A 383 23.27 -0.73 -8.73
CA MET A 383 22.60 -1.61 -7.78
C MET A 383 23.13 -3.03 -7.95
N ARG A 384 23.85 -3.54 -6.96
CA ARG A 384 24.51 -4.85 -7.03
C ARG A 384 23.98 -5.79 -5.95
N VAL A 385 23.62 -6.99 -6.38
CA VAL A 385 23.24 -8.10 -5.50
C VAL A 385 24.38 -9.11 -5.46
N PHE A 386 24.76 -9.52 -4.27
CA PHE A 386 25.75 -10.56 -4.02
C PHE A 386 25.01 -11.82 -3.57
N GLU A 387 25.22 -12.92 -4.28
CA GLU A 387 24.67 -14.24 -3.99
C GLU A 387 25.77 -15.28 -4.19
N LYS A 388 26.07 -16.08 -3.16
CA LYS A 388 27.11 -17.14 -3.17
C LYS A 388 28.47 -16.67 -3.72
N GLY A 389 28.85 -15.43 -3.38
CA GLY A 389 30.10 -14.83 -3.84
C GLY A 389 30.08 -14.30 -5.27
N ILE A 390 28.96 -14.39 -5.98
CA ILE A 390 28.75 -13.83 -7.32
C ILE A 390 28.00 -12.51 -7.20
N SER A 391 28.42 -11.50 -7.98
CA SER A 391 27.73 -10.21 -8.04
C SER A 391 27.01 -10.07 -9.37
N HIS A 392 25.73 -9.69 -9.32
CA HIS A 392 24.94 -9.34 -10.49
C HIS A 392 24.22 -8.00 -10.28
N GLU A 393 23.72 -7.42 -11.34
CA GLU A 393 22.94 -6.18 -11.28
C GLU A 393 21.52 -6.50 -10.78
N LEU A 394 20.99 -5.66 -9.88
CA LEU A 394 19.57 -5.68 -9.53
C LEU A 394 18.81 -4.92 -10.61
N VAL A 395 17.92 -5.63 -11.29
CA VAL A 395 16.99 -5.08 -12.26
C VAL A 395 15.59 -5.16 -11.68
N HIS A 396 14.81 -4.08 -11.82
CA HIS A 396 13.41 -4.08 -11.35
C HIS A 396 12.61 -5.20 -12.02
N PRO A 397 11.88 -6.04 -11.26
CA PRO A 397 11.15 -7.19 -11.81
C PRO A 397 10.09 -6.83 -12.84
N ARG A 398 9.55 -5.61 -12.83
CA ARG A 398 8.49 -5.05 -13.69
C ARG A 398 7.13 -5.74 -13.57
N VAL A 399 7.10 -7.03 -13.33
CA VAL A 399 5.88 -7.83 -13.18
C VAL A 399 5.99 -8.62 -11.89
N ASP A 400 5.00 -8.43 -11.03
CA ASP A 400 4.92 -9.20 -9.79
C ASP A 400 4.37 -10.60 -10.08
N PRO A 401 5.11 -11.68 -9.70
CA PRO A 401 4.69 -13.05 -9.96
C PRO A 401 3.45 -13.47 -9.17
N PHE A 402 3.12 -12.76 -8.08
CA PHE A 402 1.96 -13.06 -7.24
C PHE A 402 0.66 -13.06 -8.03
N TRP A 403 0.38 -12.03 -8.84
CA TRP A 403 -0.90 -11.85 -9.50
C TRP A 403 -1.24 -13.01 -10.45
N GLY A 404 -0.26 -13.44 -11.25
CA GLY A 404 -0.41 -14.56 -12.16
C GLY A 404 -0.63 -15.88 -11.43
N ALA A 405 0.15 -16.12 -10.38
CA ALA A 405 0.05 -17.33 -9.57
C ALA A 405 -1.26 -17.39 -8.77
N PHE A 406 -1.69 -16.26 -8.19
CA PHE A 406 -2.94 -16.16 -7.44
C PHE A 406 -4.15 -16.40 -8.33
N GLY A 407 -4.21 -15.76 -9.51
CA GLY A 407 -5.26 -15.97 -10.49
C GLY A 407 -5.34 -17.43 -10.95
N LYS A 408 -4.20 -18.08 -11.19
CA LYS A 408 -4.12 -19.51 -11.52
C LYS A 408 -4.64 -20.38 -10.37
N ALA A 409 -4.22 -20.11 -9.14
CA ALA A 409 -4.68 -20.85 -7.98
C ALA A 409 -6.20 -20.71 -7.76
N ALA A 410 -6.74 -19.50 -7.91
CA ALA A 410 -8.18 -19.23 -7.79
C ALA A 410 -9.01 -19.95 -8.86
N SER A 411 -8.51 -20.06 -10.09
CA SER A 411 -9.18 -20.78 -11.18
C SER A 411 -9.23 -22.30 -11.00
N GLN A 412 -8.34 -22.85 -10.17
CA GLN A 412 -8.27 -24.31 -9.88
C GLN A 412 -9.19 -24.74 -8.72
N GLY A 413 -9.92 -23.81 -8.14
CA GLY A 413 -10.81 -24.04 -7.00
C GLY A 413 -10.17 -23.68 -5.67
N ARG A 414 -11.04 -23.19 -4.76
CA ARG A 414 -10.67 -22.89 -3.35
C ARG A 414 -10.74 -24.15 -2.52
#